data_01e4aa546701b4d2bc2777bb95ba7a96
#
_entry.id   01e4aa546701b4d2bc2777bb95ba7a96
#
_cell.length_a   1.000
_cell.length_b   1.000
_cell.length_c   1.000
_cell.angle_alpha   90.00
_cell.angle_beta   90.00
_cell.angle_gamma   90.00
#
_symmetry.space_group_name_H-M   'P 1'
#
loop_
_entity.id
_entity.type
_entity.pdbx_description
1 polymer ?
#
loop_
_entity_poly.entity_id
_entity_poly.type
_entity_poly.pdbx_seq_one_letter_code
_entity_poly.pdbx_strand_id
1 'polypeptide(L)'
;MRELFPKGRIVMNKKIAVIKGDGIGPEIVTEAMKVLDSVAKKFGHTFEYDRLLMGGCSIDANGVPLTDETIARAKAADAVLMGSIGGNTATSPWYKLPADKRPEAGLLKLRKSLNLFANLRPAVLYIELKNACPLKAEIADRGFDMMIMRELTGGLYFGARKTETVDGVVTATDTLTYNENEIRRIAIRAFDIAMKRRKKVTSVDKANVLDSSRLWRKIVEEVAKDYPEVSYEHMLVDNCAMQLVKDPAQFDVVLTENMFGDILSDEASMITGSIGMLASASLNDTKFGLYEPSGGSAPDIAGQNKANPIATILSAAMLLRYSFDMDNEADAVEAAVDKALKDGYRTGDIMSDGMKHVTCTGMGDVIAANI
;
A
#
# COMPACT_ATOMS: atom_id res chain seq x y z
N MET A 1 32.20 2.67 -34.80
CA MET A 1 32.05 2.54 -33.33
C MET A 1 30.80 1.71 -33.04
N ARG A 2 30.96 0.44 -32.75
CA ARG A 2 29.85 -0.43 -32.33
C ARG A 2 29.73 -0.28 -30.82
N GLU A 3 28.64 0.35 -30.34
CA GLU A 3 28.35 0.41 -28.93
C GLU A 3 28.09 -1.01 -28.42
N LEU A 4 28.91 -1.39 -27.45
CA LEU A 4 28.83 -2.64 -26.72
C LEU A 4 27.59 -2.59 -25.78
N PHE A 5 26.46 -3.10 -26.23
CA PHE A 5 25.37 -3.48 -25.32
C PHE A 5 25.75 -4.77 -24.61
N PRO A 6 25.70 -4.83 -23.27
CA PRO A 6 25.93 -6.08 -22.56
C PRO A 6 24.86 -7.10 -22.96
N LYS A 7 25.31 -8.30 -23.31
CA LYS A 7 24.46 -9.46 -23.67
C LYS A 7 23.47 -9.75 -22.56
N GLY A 8 22.17 -9.73 -22.88
CA GLY A 8 21.15 -10.38 -22.06
C GLY A 8 20.07 -9.48 -21.44
N ARG A 9 19.92 -8.22 -21.87
CA ARG A 9 18.81 -7.39 -21.36
C ARG A 9 17.49 -7.80 -22.04
N ILE A 10 16.54 -8.34 -21.27
CA ILE A 10 15.21 -8.67 -21.76
C ILE A 10 14.43 -7.36 -21.83
N VAL A 11 14.09 -6.92 -23.05
CA VAL A 11 13.16 -5.80 -23.28
C VAL A 11 11.75 -6.30 -22.99
N MET A 12 11.02 -5.59 -22.16
CA MET A 12 9.66 -5.94 -21.80
C MET A 12 8.67 -4.88 -22.26
N ASN A 13 7.54 -5.34 -22.79
CA ASN A 13 6.35 -4.52 -23.07
C ASN A 13 5.29 -4.88 -22.04
N LYS A 14 4.81 -3.90 -21.27
CA LYS A 14 3.84 -4.11 -20.19
C LYS A 14 2.70 -3.11 -20.28
N LYS A 15 1.49 -3.61 -20.06
CA LYS A 15 0.28 -2.79 -19.98
C LYS A 15 -0.09 -2.53 -18.53
N ILE A 16 -0.16 -1.26 -18.16
CA ILE A 16 -0.51 -0.81 -16.80
C ILE A 16 -1.87 -0.13 -16.85
N ALA A 17 -2.87 -0.66 -16.15
CA ALA A 17 -4.11 0.05 -15.90
C ALA A 17 -3.84 1.17 -14.88
N VAL A 18 -4.20 2.41 -15.22
CA VAL A 18 -3.94 3.59 -14.38
C VAL A 18 -5.25 4.18 -13.91
N ILE A 19 -5.46 4.16 -12.60
CA ILE A 19 -6.61 4.77 -11.92
C ILE A 19 -6.08 5.97 -11.12
N LYS A 20 -6.20 7.18 -11.67
CA LYS A 20 -5.75 8.38 -10.94
C LYS A 20 -6.58 8.66 -9.69
N GLY A 21 -7.88 8.32 -9.72
CA GLY A 21 -8.79 8.48 -8.59
C GLY A 21 -9.15 9.94 -8.29
N ASP A 22 -9.26 10.25 -7.01
CA ASP A 22 -9.80 11.50 -6.46
C ASP A 22 -8.74 12.33 -5.72
N GLY A 23 -9.08 13.58 -5.40
CA GLY A 23 -8.24 14.45 -4.58
C GLY A 23 -6.85 14.67 -5.14
N ILE A 24 -5.82 14.33 -4.36
CA ILE A 24 -4.39 14.41 -4.78
C ILE A 24 -3.98 13.29 -5.75
N GLY A 25 -4.80 12.26 -5.94
CA GLY A 25 -4.49 11.09 -6.77
C GLY A 25 -3.99 11.44 -8.17
N PRO A 26 -4.64 12.36 -8.92
CA PRO A 26 -4.17 12.79 -10.25
C PRO A 26 -2.75 13.38 -10.26
N GLU A 27 -2.36 14.10 -9.21
CA GLU A 27 -1.01 14.70 -9.09
C GLU A 27 0.04 13.61 -8.84
N ILE A 28 -0.13 12.83 -7.78
CA ILE A 28 0.87 11.83 -7.35
C ILE A 28 1.07 10.69 -8.36
N VAL A 29 -0.01 10.24 -9.03
CA VAL A 29 0.08 9.21 -10.08
C VAL A 29 0.80 9.74 -11.32
N THR A 30 0.62 11.02 -11.66
CA THR A 30 1.34 11.64 -12.78
C THR A 30 2.84 11.60 -12.54
N GLU A 31 3.27 11.86 -11.31
CA GLU A 31 4.69 11.81 -10.96
C GLU A 31 5.24 10.37 -10.96
N ALA A 32 4.48 9.41 -10.47
CA ALA A 32 4.86 8.00 -10.54
C ALA A 32 5.00 7.50 -12.01
N MET A 33 4.08 7.90 -12.89
CA MET A 33 4.19 7.59 -14.33
C MET A 33 5.44 8.22 -14.96
N LYS A 34 5.77 9.45 -14.60
CA LYS A 34 7.01 10.13 -15.06
C LYS A 34 8.26 9.33 -14.68
N VAL A 35 8.32 8.82 -13.45
CA VAL A 35 9.42 7.97 -12.98
C VAL A 35 9.46 6.65 -13.74
N LEU A 36 8.30 5.99 -13.96
CA LEU A 36 8.22 4.78 -14.78
C LEU A 36 8.69 5.02 -16.22
N ASP A 37 8.36 6.18 -16.82
CA ASP A 37 8.83 6.55 -18.16
C ASP A 37 10.36 6.74 -18.20
N SER A 38 10.97 7.29 -17.14
CA SER A 38 12.42 7.38 -16.99
C SER A 38 13.08 6.00 -16.87
N VAL A 39 12.47 5.08 -16.11
CA VAL A 39 12.89 3.68 -16.03
C VAL A 39 12.80 3.02 -17.42
N ALA A 40 11.67 3.15 -18.11
CA ALA A 40 11.47 2.60 -19.45
C ALA A 40 12.57 3.08 -20.40
N LYS A 41 12.88 4.38 -20.40
CA LYS A 41 13.94 4.98 -21.23
C LYS A 41 15.33 4.44 -20.88
N LYS A 42 15.68 4.38 -19.59
CA LYS A 42 17.00 3.91 -19.13
C LYS A 42 17.22 2.43 -19.42
N PHE A 43 16.20 1.61 -19.22
CA PHE A 43 16.32 0.16 -19.30
C PHE A 43 15.84 -0.44 -20.63
N GLY A 44 15.25 0.38 -21.51
CA GLY A 44 14.80 -0.04 -22.85
C GLY A 44 13.46 -0.77 -22.86
N HIS A 45 12.62 -0.56 -21.83
CA HIS A 45 11.28 -1.14 -21.73
C HIS A 45 10.23 -0.25 -22.42
N THR A 46 9.00 -0.79 -22.56
CA THR A 46 7.82 -0.02 -23.00
C THR A 46 6.69 -0.25 -22.00
N PHE A 47 6.12 0.84 -21.48
CA PHE A 47 4.91 0.79 -20.64
C PHE A 47 3.75 1.45 -21.39
N GLU A 48 2.67 0.69 -21.59
CA GLU A 48 1.40 1.18 -22.15
C GLU A 48 0.44 1.49 -20.99
N TYR A 49 -0.11 2.71 -20.94
CA TYR A 49 -1.00 3.15 -19.88
C TYR A 49 -2.47 3.17 -20.33
N ASP A 50 -3.29 2.30 -19.73
CA ASP A 50 -4.73 2.26 -19.92
C ASP A 50 -5.43 3.06 -18.81
N ARG A 51 -5.88 4.28 -19.11
CA ARG A 51 -6.48 5.19 -18.14
C ARG A 51 -7.92 4.82 -17.84
N LEU A 52 -8.24 4.60 -16.56
CA LEU A 52 -9.52 4.14 -16.05
C LEU A 52 -10.06 5.10 -14.99
N LEU A 53 -11.41 5.16 -14.85
CA LEU A 53 -12.08 5.94 -13.82
C LEU A 53 -12.56 5.02 -12.68
N MET A 54 -12.35 5.45 -11.43
CA MET A 54 -12.90 4.84 -10.23
C MET A 54 -12.97 5.89 -9.10
N GLY A 55 -13.91 5.72 -8.19
CA GLY A 55 -14.12 6.64 -7.08
C GLY A 55 -15.13 7.72 -7.37
N GLY A 56 -14.96 8.89 -6.78
CA GLY A 56 -15.81 10.05 -6.97
C GLY A 56 -15.82 10.55 -8.40
N CYS A 57 -14.66 10.57 -9.08
CA CYS A 57 -14.57 10.94 -10.47
C CYS A 57 -15.36 10.00 -11.40
N SER A 58 -15.51 8.71 -11.04
CA SER A 58 -16.37 7.78 -11.77
C SER A 58 -17.86 8.02 -11.44
N ILE A 59 -18.19 8.38 -10.21
CA ILE A 59 -19.57 8.75 -9.85
C ILE A 59 -20.01 9.96 -10.68
N ASP A 60 -19.16 10.98 -10.78
CA ASP A 60 -19.46 12.18 -11.55
C ASP A 60 -19.63 11.91 -13.06
N ALA A 61 -18.84 11.01 -13.61
CA ALA A 61 -18.87 10.67 -15.04
C ALA A 61 -19.93 9.61 -15.40
N ASN A 62 -20.12 8.61 -14.55
CA ASN A 62 -20.87 7.38 -14.87
C ASN A 62 -22.03 7.09 -13.91
N GLY A 63 -22.22 7.88 -12.84
CA GLY A 63 -23.25 7.65 -11.81
C GLY A 63 -22.96 6.52 -10.83
N VAL A 64 -21.81 5.84 -10.97
CA VAL A 64 -21.38 4.73 -10.12
C VAL A 64 -19.88 4.81 -9.80
N PRO A 65 -19.44 4.37 -8.60
CA PRO A 65 -18.05 4.48 -8.20
C PRO A 65 -17.10 3.56 -8.98
N LEU A 66 -17.62 2.52 -9.64
CA LEU A 66 -16.84 1.56 -10.44
C LEU A 66 -17.76 0.88 -11.45
N THR A 67 -17.41 0.97 -12.74
CA THR A 67 -18.12 0.29 -13.84
C THR A 67 -17.58 -1.12 -14.06
N ASP A 68 -18.39 -2.01 -14.65
CA ASP A 68 -17.93 -3.35 -15.03
C ASP A 68 -16.91 -3.31 -16.18
N GLU A 69 -16.99 -2.29 -17.05
CA GLU A 69 -15.96 -2.02 -18.07
C GLU A 69 -14.60 -1.71 -17.43
N THR A 70 -14.55 -0.86 -16.42
CA THR A 70 -13.31 -0.56 -15.67
C THR A 70 -12.71 -1.85 -15.08
N ILE A 71 -13.54 -2.72 -14.48
CA ILE A 71 -13.08 -4.01 -13.94
C ILE A 71 -12.50 -4.89 -15.05
N ALA A 72 -13.18 -5.00 -16.19
CA ALA A 72 -12.74 -5.83 -17.31
C ALA A 72 -11.39 -5.34 -17.87
N ARG A 73 -11.23 -4.04 -18.06
CA ARG A 73 -9.99 -3.43 -18.56
C ARG A 73 -8.84 -3.54 -17.54
N ALA A 74 -9.11 -3.38 -16.24
CA ALA A 74 -8.12 -3.60 -15.20
C ALA A 74 -7.62 -5.06 -15.20
N LYS A 75 -8.53 -6.04 -15.35
CA LYS A 75 -8.16 -7.47 -15.48
C LYS A 75 -7.34 -7.79 -16.72
N ALA A 76 -7.50 -7.02 -17.79
CA ALA A 76 -6.78 -7.23 -19.07
C ALA A 76 -5.39 -6.57 -19.09
N ALA A 77 -5.02 -5.83 -18.06
CA ALA A 77 -3.70 -5.26 -17.87
C ALA A 77 -2.76 -6.25 -17.15
N ASP A 78 -1.45 -5.97 -17.18
CA ASP A 78 -0.45 -6.74 -16.42
C ASP A 78 -0.41 -6.35 -14.93
N ALA A 79 -0.78 -5.11 -14.60
CA ALA A 79 -0.88 -4.59 -13.24
C ALA A 79 -1.76 -3.32 -13.20
N VAL A 80 -2.14 -2.90 -11.99
CA VAL A 80 -2.88 -1.65 -11.77
C VAL A 80 -2.03 -0.68 -10.93
N LEU A 81 -1.82 0.53 -11.42
CA LEU A 81 -1.29 1.66 -10.65
C LEU A 81 -2.44 2.58 -10.28
N MET A 82 -2.62 2.87 -8.99
CA MET A 82 -3.72 3.66 -8.51
C MET A 82 -3.25 4.81 -7.61
N GLY A 83 -3.99 5.92 -7.64
CA GLY A 83 -3.87 7.02 -6.68
C GLY A 83 -4.78 6.84 -5.48
N SER A 84 -5.42 7.90 -5.05
CA SER A 84 -6.30 7.92 -3.89
C SER A 84 -7.78 7.92 -4.28
N ILE A 85 -8.63 7.39 -3.40
CA ILE A 85 -10.08 7.31 -3.60
C ILE A 85 -10.79 8.01 -2.43
N GLY A 86 -11.88 8.71 -2.75
CA GLY A 86 -12.72 9.37 -1.76
C GLY A 86 -12.57 10.88 -1.73
N GLY A 87 -13.27 11.51 -0.78
CA GLY A 87 -13.30 12.96 -0.63
C GLY A 87 -13.56 13.37 0.83
N ASN A 88 -13.83 14.63 1.04
CA ASN A 88 -14.21 15.10 2.37
C ASN A 88 -15.61 14.58 2.74
N THR A 89 -15.71 13.80 3.80
CA THR A 89 -16.93 13.14 4.23
C THR A 89 -18.05 14.12 4.64
N ALA A 90 -17.71 15.32 5.07
CA ALA A 90 -18.66 16.33 5.49
C ALA A 90 -19.18 17.19 4.32
N THR A 91 -18.36 17.45 3.31
CA THR A 91 -18.67 18.43 2.26
C THR A 91 -18.88 17.84 0.86
N SER A 92 -18.28 16.67 0.57
CA SER A 92 -18.41 16.07 -0.75
C SER A 92 -19.81 15.50 -0.98
N PRO A 93 -20.42 15.74 -2.16
CA PRO A 93 -21.76 15.23 -2.50
C PRO A 93 -21.85 13.71 -2.53
N TRP A 94 -20.76 13.02 -2.76
CA TRP A 94 -20.72 11.56 -2.85
C TRP A 94 -21.12 10.88 -1.54
N TYR A 95 -20.90 11.52 -0.37
CA TYR A 95 -21.26 10.95 0.94
C TYR A 95 -22.73 11.11 1.31
N LYS A 96 -23.52 11.85 0.48
CA LYS A 96 -24.98 11.85 0.56
C LYS A 96 -25.61 10.60 -0.08
N LEU A 97 -24.83 9.85 -0.88
CA LEU A 97 -25.27 8.63 -1.50
C LEU A 97 -25.30 7.46 -0.49
N PRO A 98 -26.13 6.43 -0.74
CA PRO A 98 -26.07 5.17 0.01
C PRO A 98 -24.65 4.61 0.07
N ALA A 99 -24.31 3.88 1.14
CA ALA A 99 -22.96 3.41 1.40
C ALA A 99 -22.36 2.55 0.26
N ASP A 100 -23.19 1.75 -0.41
CA ASP A 100 -22.82 0.91 -1.56
C ASP A 100 -22.53 1.68 -2.85
N LYS A 101 -22.84 2.98 -2.89
CA LYS A 101 -22.61 3.90 -4.02
C LYS A 101 -21.54 4.96 -3.76
N ARG A 102 -20.89 4.91 -2.59
CA ARG A 102 -19.79 5.83 -2.24
C ARG A 102 -18.48 5.42 -2.91
N PRO A 103 -17.49 6.31 -3.01
CA PRO A 103 -16.19 6.02 -3.64
C PRO A 103 -15.53 4.75 -3.11
N GLU A 104 -15.53 4.53 -1.80
CA GLU A 104 -14.90 3.40 -1.11
C GLU A 104 -15.53 2.05 -1.50
N ALA A 105 -16.83 2.03 -1.81
CA ALA A 105 -17.50 0.82 -2.30
C ALA A 105 -16.92 0.35 -3.65
N GLY A 106 -16.49 1.30 -4.50
CA GLY A 106 -15.79 1.00 -5.74
C GLY A 106 -14.45 0.30 -5.49
N LEU A 107 -13.67 0.81 -4.53
CA LEU A 107 -12.39 0.22 -4.14
C LEU A 107 -12.54 -1.21 -3.61
N LEU A 108 -13.47 -1.43 -2.69
CA LEU A 108 -13.75 -2.76 -2.14
C LEU A 108 -14.23 -3.73 -3.23
N LYS A 109 -15.11 -3.27 -4.14
CA LYS A 109 -15.56 -4.07 -5.30
C LYS A 109 -14.39 -4.43 -6.22
N LEU A 110 -13.48 -3.50 -6.51
CA LEU A 110 -12.31 -3.75 -7.36
C LEU A 110 -11.38 -4.78 -6.73
N ARG A 111 -10.99 -4.60 -5.46
CA ARG A 111 -10.12 -5.53 -4.71
C ARG A 111 -10.69 -6.95 -4.72
N LYS A 112 -12.00 -7.09 -4.46
CA LYS A 112 -12.70 -8.38 -4.51
C LYS A 112 -12.72 -8.97 -5.92
N SER A 113 -13.02 -8.16 -6.95
CA SER A 113 -13.10 -8.60 -8.35
C SER A 113 -11.75 -9.08 -8.90
N LEU A 114 -10.64 -8.56 -8.39
CA LEU A 114 -9.27 -8.92 -8.75
C LEU A 114 -8.66 -9.96 -7.81
N ASN A 115 -9.42 -10.44 -6.80
CA ASN A 115 -8.97 -11.37 -5.76
C ASN A 115 -7.67 -10.92 -5.05
N LEU A 116 -7.56 -9.63 -4.73
CA LEU A 116 -6.38 -9.05 -4.09
C LEU A 116 -6.44 -9.25 -2.58
N PHE A 117 -5.90 -10.35 -2.10
CA PHE A 117 -6.01 -10.74 -0.69
C PHE A 117 -4.81 -10.38 0.17
N ALA A 118 -3.63 -10.22 -0.43
CA ALA A 118 -2.40 -9.93 0.29
C ALA A 118 -1.98 -8.47 0.10
N ASN A 119 -2.15 -7.65 1.12
CA ASN A 119 -1.73 -6.26 1.10
C ASN A 119 -0.39 -6.09 1.84
N LEU A 120 0.60 -5.61 1.11
CA LEU A 120 1.96 -5.38 1.55
C LEU A 120 2.15 -3.89 1.81
N ARG A 121 2.49 -3.51 3.02
CA ARG A 121 2.73 -2.13 3.45
C ARG A 121 4.11 -2.04 4.13
N PRO A 122 5.19 -1.72 3.37
CA PRO A 122 6.50 -1.50 3.96
C PRO A 122 6.50 -0.21 4.79
N ALA A 123 7.03 -0.27 6.01
CA ALA A 123 7.26 0.88 6.85
C ALA A 123 8.76 0.97 7.15
N VAL A 124 9.43 1.89 6.46
CA VAL A 124 10.87 2.10 6.53
C VAL A 124 11.14 3.51 7.03
N LEU A 125 11.93 3.65 8.10
CA LEU A 125 12.44 4.95 8.51
C LEU A 125 13.72 5.26 7.75
N TYR A 126 13.62 6.21 6.81
CA TYR A 126 14.80 6.78 6.15
C TYR A 126 15.60 7.61 7.14
N ILE A 127 16.90 7.39 7.22
CA ILE A 127 17.77 8.10 8.17
C ILE A 127 17.75 9.63 7.96
N GLU A 128 17.53 10.06 6.72
CA GLU A 128 17.38 11.45 6.32
C GLU A 128 16.10 12.09 6.85
N LEU A 129 15.11 11.28 7.25
CA LEU A 129 13.82 11.72 7.78
C LEU A 129 13.68 11.45 9.28
N LYS A 130 14.72 11.01 9.97
CA LYS A 130 14.66 10.69 11.40
C LYS A 130 14.13 11.84 12.26
N ASN A 131 14.38 13.08 11.86
CA ASN A 131 13.88 14.26 12.59
C ASN A 131 12.37 14.50 12.40
N ALA A 132 11.74 13.90 11.39
CA ALA A 132 10.29 13.90 11.20
C ALA A 132 9.61 12.75 11.96
N CYS A 133 10.37 11.75 12.42
CA CYS A 133 9.89 10.64 13.23
C CYS A 133 9.44 11.17 14.60
N PRO A 134 8.19 10.87 15.05
CA PRO A 134 7.67 11.35 16.32
C PRO A 134 8.20 10.59 17.53
N LEU A 135 8.95 9.51 17.31
CA LEU A 135 9.52 8.70 18.37
C LEU A 135 10.72 9.40 19.01
N LYS A 136 11.09 8.96 20.22
CA LYS A 136 12.31 9.43 20.88
C LYS A 136 13.53 9.20 19.99
N ALA A 137 14.50 10.11 20.04
CA ALA A 137 15.71 10.06 19.23
C ALA A 137 16.44 8.72 19.34
N GLU A 138 16.55 8.17 20.56
CA GLU A 138 17.20 6.87 20.84
C GLU A 138 16.53 5.68 20.13
N ILE A 139 15.22 5.78 19.78
CA ILE A 139 14.49 4.78 18.98
C ILE A 139 14.68 5.06 17.50
N ALA A 140 14.50 6.32 17.08
CA ALA A 140 14.64 6.74 15.68
C ALA A 140 16.08 6.53 15.15
N ASP A 141 17.11 6.75 15.97
CA ASP A 141 18.52 6.56 15.60
C ASP A 141 18.88 5.09 15.30
N ARG A 142 18.12 4.13 15.81
CA ARG A 142 18.28 2.71 15.49
C ARG A 142 17.74 2.35 14.12
N GLY A 143 16.86 3.19 13.57
CA GLY A 143 16.11 2.90 12.34
C GLY A 143 15.19 1.68 12.49
N PHE A 144 14.31 1.52 11.54
CA PHE A 144 13.51 0.29 11.38
C PHE A 144 13.09 0.11 9.92
N ASP A 145 12.89 -1.14 9.56
CA ASP A 145 12.37 -1.58 8.26
C ASP A 145 11.48 -2.79 8.52
N MET A 146 10.17 -2.61 8.43
CA MET A 146 9.22 -3.69 8.61
C MET A 146 8.24 -3.77 7.44
N MET A 147 7.68 -4.96 7.23
CA MET A 147 6.64 -5.22 6.25
C MET A 147 5.36 -5.63 6.96
N ILE A 148 4.30 -4.83 6.87
CA ILE A 148 2.98 -5.23 7.37
C ILE A 148 2.26 -5.98 6.25
N MET A 149 1.93 -7.24 6.53
CA MET A 149 1.18 -8.15 5.67
C MET A 149 -0.25 -8.24 6.17
N ARG A 150 -1.15 -7.49 5.52
CA ARG A 150 -2.58 -7.41 5.85
C ARG A 150 -3.38 -8.33 4.95
N GLU A 151 -4.18 -9.23 5.51
CA GLU A 151 -5.25 -9.88 4.74
C GLU A 151 -6.28 -8.82 4.32
N LEU A 152 -6.74 -8.83 3.06
CA LEU A 152 -7.45 -7.67 2.50
C LEU A 152 -8.89 -7.98 2.06
N THR A 153 -9.32 -9.23 2.00
CA THR A 153 -10.59 -9.64 1.38
C THR A 153 -11.54 -10.40 2.31
N GLY A 154 -11.15 -10.59 3.56
CA GLY A 154 -11.94 -11.21 4.60
C GLY A 154 -12.23 -10.29 5.79
N GLY A 155 -12.65 -10.88 6.88
CA GLY A 155 -12.83 -10.24 8.17
C GLY A 155 -14.05 -9.31 8.26
N LEU A 156 -13.94 -8.33 9.15
CA LEU A 156 -15.04 -7.43 9.51
C LEU A 156 -15.56 -6.60 8.32
N TYR A 157 -14.65 -6.18 7.42
CA TYR A 157 -14.99 -5.30 6.29
C TYR A 157 -15.79 -6.00 5.20
N PHE A 158 -15.76 -7.33 5.15
CA PHE A 158 -16.48 -8.14 4.16
C PHE A 158 -17.55 -9.04 4.77
N GLY A 159 -17.72 -9.02 6.10
CA GLY A 159 -18.73 -9.77 6.82
C GLY A 159 -20.15 -9.22 6.62
N ALA A 160 -21.11 -10.00 7.06
CA ALA A 160 -22.50 -9.58 7.08
C ALA A 160 -22.68 -8.39 8.04
N ARG A 161 -23.50 -7.44 7.60
CA ARG A 161 -23.81 -6.25 8.40
C ARG A 161 -25.27 -5.88 8.28
N LYS A 162 -25.85 -5.42 9.37
CA LYS A 162 -27.24 -4.94 9.39
C LYS A 162 -27.44 -3.89 10.48
N THR A 163 -28.42 -3.02 10.25
CA THR A 163 -28.97 -2.14 11.29
C THR A 163 -30.47 -2.39 11.35
N GLU A 164 -30.98 -2.71 12.50
CA GLU A 164 -32.39 -3.05 12.73
C GLU A 164 -32.87 -2.51 14.08
N THR A 165 -34.19 -2.44 14.24
CA THR A 165 -34.77 -2.10 15.55
C THR A 165 -35.18 -3.39 16.26
N VAL A 166 -34.53 -3.69 17.39
CA VAL A 166 -34.81 -4.84 18.24
C VAL A 166 -35.37 -4.32 19.56
N ASP A 167 -36.55 -4.74 19.93
CA ASP A 167 -37.24 -4.34 21.17
C ASP A 167 -37.34 -2.80 21.35
N GLY A 168 -37.55 -2.06 20.23
CA GLY A 168 -37.64 -0.61 20.23
C GLY A 168 -36.28 0.11 20.24
N VAL A 169 -35.15 -0.60 20.25
CA VAL A 169 -33.78 -0.04 20.24
C VAL A 169 -33.11 -0.27 18.88
N VAL A 170 -32.56 0.79 18.30
CA VAL A 170 -31.77 0.68 17.07
C VAL A 170 -30.45 -0.03 17.36
N THR A 171 -30.23 -1.17 16.70
CA THR A 171 -29.07 -2.03 16.89
C THR A 171 -28.34 -2.23 15.58
N ALA A 172 -27.04 -1.98 15.55
CA ALA A 172 -26.15 -2.24 14.42
C ALA A 172 -25.27 -3.46 14.72
N THR A 173 -25.12 -4.35 13.73
CA THR A 173 -24.30 -5.56 13.84
C THR A 173 -23.35 -5.65 12.65
N ASP A 174 -22.07 -5.85 12.92
CA ASP A 174 -21.05 -6.23 11.95
C ASP A 174 -20.44 -7.58 12.35
N THR A 175 -20.27 -8.48 11.37
CA THR A 175 -19.81 -9.86 11.63
C THR A 175 -18.38 -10.01 11.14
N LEU A 176 -17.46 -10.40 12.04
CA LEU A 176 -16.10 -10.79 11.71
C LEU A 176 -16.05 -12.28 11.40
N THR A 177 -15.64 -12.64 10.18
CA THR A 177 -15.57 -14.04 9.74
C THR A 177 -14.27 -14.28 9.00
N TYR A 178 -13.57 -15.35 9.36
CA TYR A 178 -12.43 -15.90 8.61
C TYR A 178 -12.58 -17.41 8.49
N ASN A 179 -12.21 -17.96 7.33
CA ASN A 179 -12.04 -19.39 7.12
C ASN A 179 -10.56 -19.77 7.01
N GLU A 180 -10.27 -21.06 7.14
CA GLU A 180 -8.89 -21.57 7.14
C GLU A 180 -8.12 -21.26 5.84
N ASN A 181 -8.80 -21.23 4.68
CA ASN A 181 -8.15 -20.97 3.39
C ASN A 181 -7.70 -19.51 3.26
N GLU A 182 -8.52 -18.56 3.76
CA GLU A 182 -8.16 -17.14 3.79
C GLU A 182 -6.94 -16.90 4.68
N ILE A 183 -6.89 -17.53 5.85
CA ILE A 183 -5.77 -17.41 6.77
C ILE A 183 -4.52 -18.08 6.19
N ARG A 184 -4.64 -19.28 5.65
CA ARG A 184 -3.54 -20.06 5.10
C ARG A 184 -2.84 -19.34 3.95
N ARG A 185 -3.59 -18.81 2.99
CA ARG A 185 -3.01 -18.12 1.83
C ARG A 185 -2.21 -16.86 2.21
N ILE A 186 -2.70 -16.07 3.17
CA ILE A 186 -1.95 -14.89 3.61
C ILE A 186 -0.75 -15.26 4.50
N ALA A 187 -0.87 -16.30 5.32
CA ALA A 187 0.24 -16.80 6.11
C ALA A 187 1.38 -17.30 5.20
N ILE A 188 1.10 -18.12 4.18
CA ILE A 188 2.09 -18.56 3.19
C ILE A 188 2.81 -17.34 2.58
N ARG A 189 2.08 -16.32 2.14
CA ARG A 189 2.69 -15.10 1.58
C ARG A 189 3.58 -14.36 2.57
N ALA A 190 3.19 -14.29 3.85
CA ALA A 190 3.99 -13.65 4.89
C ALA A 190 5.31 -14.41 5.14
N PHE A 191 5.25 -15.72 5.19
CA PHE A 191 6.45 -16.55 5.36
C PHE A 191 7.35 -16.51 4.13
N ASP A 192 6.81 -16.52 2.90
CA ASP A 192 7.57 -16.32 1.65
C ASP A 192 8.32 -14.99 1.64
N ILE A 193 7.67 -13.91 2.07
CA ILE A 193 8.31 -12.59 2.21
C ILE A 193 9.38 -12.61 3.29
N ALA A 194 9.12 -13.22 4.44
CA ALA A 194 10.08 -13.33 5.54
C ALA A 194 11.35 -14.10 5.11
N MET A 195 11.23 -15.14 4.28
CA MET A 195 12.37 -15.86 3.71
C MET A 195 13.33 -14.97 2.91
N LYS A 196 12.81 -13.90 2.29
CA LYS A 196 13.59 -12.91 1.52
C LYS A 196 14.07 -11.74 2.37
N ARG A 197 13.66 -11.70 3.65
CA ARG A 197 14.00 -10.64 4.61
C ARG A 197 14.80 -11.20 5.80
N ARG A 198 14.53 -10.73 7.02
CA ARG A 198 15.28 -11.15 8.24
C ARG A 198 14.75 -12.43 8.88
N LYS A 199 13.88 -13.18 8.18
CA LYS A 199 13.34 -14.48 8.59
C LYS A 199 12.61 -14.47 9.94
N LYS A 200 11.83 -13.42 10.20
CA LYS A 200 10.97 -13.32 11.38
C LYS A 200 9.54 -12.93 10.99
N VAL A 201 8.54 -13.66 11.52
CA VAL A 201 7.11 -13.33 11.40
C VAL A 201 6.53 -13.06 12.78
N THR A 202 5.93 -11.88 12.98
CA THR A 202 5.10 -11.59 14.15
C THR A 202 3.64 -11.65 13.71
N SER A 203 2.95 -12.72 14.10
CA SER A 203 1.52 -12.94 13.81
C SER A 203 0.67 -12.21 14.84
N VAL A 204 -0.11 -11.24 14.39
CA VAL A 204 -0.88 -10.34 15.26
C VAL A 204 -2.36 -10.71 15.24
N ASP A 205 -2.94 -10.83 16.43
CA ASP A 205 -4.31 -11.30 16.63
C ASP A 205 -4.94 -10.80 17.95
N LYS A 206 -6.16 -11.25 18.24
CA LYS A 206 -6.85 -11.02 19.52
C LYS A 206 -7.38 -12.35 20.10
N ALA A 207 -6.54 -13.39 20.12
CA ALA A 207 -6.92 -14.76 20.45
C ALA A 207 -7.40 -14.96 21.91
N ASN A 208 -7.05 -14.04 22.82
CA ASN A 208 -7.56 -14.04 24.18
C ASN A 208 -9.09 -13.78 24.24
N VAL A 209 -9.69 -13.24 23.18
CA VAL A 209 -11.11 -12.89 23.12
C VAL A 209 -11.82 -13.55 21.94
N LEU A 210 -11.26 -13.53 20.71
CA LEU A 210 -11.95 -13.86 19.47
C LEU A 210 -11.68 -15.29 19.00
N ASP A 211 -12.74 -16.00 18.59
CA ASP A 211 -12.64 -17.33 17.98
C ASP A 211 -11.91 -17.31 16.63
N SER A 212 -12.17 -16.29 15.80
CA SER A 212 -11.46 -16.07 14.54
C SER A 212 -9.96 -15.96 14.73
N SER A 213 -9.51 -15.26 15.78
CA SER A 213 -8.09 -15.12 16.13
C SER A 213 -7.49 -16.44 16.68
N ARG A 214 -8.25 -17.26 17.37
CA ARG A 214 -7.81 -18.61 17.79
C ARG A 214 -7.59 -19.52 16.57
N LEU A 215 -8.52 -19.48 15.59
CA LEU A 215 -8.34 -20.18 14.32
C LEU A 215 -7.12 -19.62 13.56
N TRP A 216 -6.92 -18.30 13.56
CA TRP A 216 -5.78 -17.64 12.94
C TRP A 216 -4.44 -18.21 13.45
N ARG A 217 -4.26 -18.27 14.77
CA ARG A 217 -3.04 -18.86 15.38
C ARG A 217 -2.81 -20.27 14.94
N LYS A 218 -3.86 -21.14 15.05
CA LYS A 218 -3.76 -22.53 14.66
C LYS A 218 -3.26 -22.70 13.23
N ILE A 219 -3.81 -21.95 12.28
CA ILE A 219 -3.43 -22.06 10.86
C ILE A 219 -2.02 -21.48 10.61
N VAL A 220 -1.65 -20.38 11.26
CA VAL A 220 -0.28 -19.84 11.18
C VAL A 220 0.75 -20.84 11.71
N GLU A 221 0.46 -21.51 12.84
CA GLU A 221 1.32 -22.57 13.39
C GLU A 221 1.46 -23.77 12.44
N GLU A 222 0.38 -24.13 11.72
CA GLU A 222 0.43 -25.19 10.70
C GLU A 222 1.34 -24.79 9.54
N VAL A 223 1.19 -23.57 9.00
CA VAL A 223 2.01 -23.06 7.89
C VAL A 223 3.47 -22.91 8.29
N ALA A 224 3.76 -22.45 9.52
CA ALA A 224 5.12 -22.27 10.01
C ALA A 224 5.97 -23.57 9.96
N LYS A 225 5.35 -24.74 10.03
CA LYS A 225 6.06 -26.04 9.92
C LYS A 225 6.77 -26.21 8.58
N ASP A 226 6.26 -25.60 7.52
CA ASP A 226 6.83 -25.66 6.17
C ASP A 226 8.00 -24.68 5.99
N TYR A 227 8.23 -23.77 6.98
CA TYR A 227 9.26 -22.73 6.96
C TYR A 227 10.20 -22.79 8.17
N PRO A 228 10.97 -23.87 8.36
CA PRO A 228 11.77 -24.09 9.56
C PRO A 228 12.88 -23.04 9.77
N GLU A 229 13.23 -22.29 8.74
CA GLU A 229 14.22 -21.20 8.82
C GLU A 229 13.64 -19.87 9.31
N VAL A 230 12.31 -19.74 9.37
CA VAL A 230 11.63 -18.50 9.80
C VAL A 230 11.21 -18.65 11.25
N SER A 231 11.72 -17.76 12.09
CA SER A 231 11.23 -17.64 13.46
C SER A 231 9.85 -16.96 13.45
N TYR A 232 8.93 -17.41 14.30
CA TYR A 232 7.64 -16.75 14.44
C TYR A 232 7.23 -16.62 15.90
N GLU A 233 6.42 -15.61 16.16
CA GLU A 233 5.78 -15.37 17.44
C GLU A 233 4.34 -14.89 17.24
N HIS A 234 3.48 -15.13 18.22
CA HIS A 234 2.14 -14.53 18.27
C HIS A 234 2.16 -13.32 19.20
N MET A 235 1.52 -12.24 18.77
CA MET A 235 1.39 -11.03 19.57
C MET A 235 -0.07 -10.55 19.56
N LEU A 236 -0.59 -10.17 20.73
CA LEU A 236 -1.91 -9.52 20.79
C LEU A 236 -1.83 -8.15 20.15
N VAL A 237 -2.88 -7.75 19.41
CA VAL A 237 -2.91 -6.50 18.63
C VAL A 237 -2.67 -5.25 19.47
N ASP A 238 -3.21 -5.18 20.69
CA ASP A 238 -2.99 -4.09 21.62
C ASP A 238 -1.52 -4.01 22.08
N ASN A 239 -0.87 -5.16 22.29
CA ASN A 239 0.56 -5.18 22.57
C ASN A 239 1.38 -4.78 21.34
N CYS A 240 0.99 -5.21 20.13
CA CYS A 240 1.66 -4.83 18.90
C CYS A 240 1.66 -3.31 18.71
N ALA A 241 0.52 -2.64 18.90
CA ALA A 241 0.42 -1.19 18.85
C ALA A 241 1.39 -0.51 19.86
N MET A 242 1.46 -1.00 21.10
CA MET A 242 2.44 -0.49 22.06
C MET A 242 3.89 -0.72 21.63
N GLN A 243 4.20 -1.88 21.04
CA GLN A 243 5.56 -2.23 20.62
C GLN A 243 5.99 -1.46 19.37
N LEU A 244 5.09 -1.09 18.46
CA LEU A 244 5.39 -0.21 17.32
C LEU A 244 5.96 1.14 17.78
N VAL A 245 5.44 1.69 18.87
CA VAL A 245 5.94 2.96 19.44
C VAL A 245 7.19 2.74 20.29
N LYS A 246 7.29 1.61 21.01
CA LYS A 246 8.35 1.35 21.97
C LYS A 246 9.64 0.83 21.34
N ASP A 247 9.53 -0.10 20.41
CA ASP A 247 10.66 -0.78 19.76
C ASP A 247 10.27 -1.31 18.36
N PRO A 248 10.05 -0.41 17.36
CA PRO A 248 9.67 -0.82 16.02
C PRO A 248 10.73 -1.68 15.31
N ALA A 249 12.01 -1.55 15.70
CA ALA A 249 13.11 -2.29 15.08
C ALA A 249 13.06 -3.81 15.34
N GLN A 250 12.26 -4.27 16.31
CA GLN A 250 12.08 -5.70 16.59
C GLN A 250 11.29 -6.45 15.49
N PHE A 251 10.49 -5.72 14.68
CA PHE A 251 9.63 -6.31 13.67
C PHE A 251 10.33 -6.48 12.33
N ASP A 252 10.07 -7.60 11.66
CA ASP A 252 10.46 -7.86 10.27
C ASP A 252 9.22 -7.97 9.40
N VAL A 253 8.45 -9.05 9.51
CA VAL A 253 7.14 -9.20 8.87
C VAL A 253 6.06 -9.29 9.94
N VAL A 254 5.10 -8.36 9.89
CA VAL A 254 3.94 -8.32 10.79
C VAL A 254 2.73 -8.84 10.02
N LEU A 255 2.28 -10.05 10.35
CA LEU A 255 1.14 -10.71 9.69
C LEU A 255 -0.15 -10.41 10.45
N THR A 256 -1.16 -9.84 9.77
CA THR A 256 -2.41 -9.41 10.41
C THR A 256 -3.65 -9.77 9.59
N GLU A 257 -4.79 -9.87 10.29
CA GLU A 257 -6.11 -9.80 9.68
C GLU A 257 -6.42 -8.38 9.14
N ASN A 258 -7.55 -8.22 8.47
CA ASN A 258 -7.88 -7.01 7.69
C ASN A 258 -7.93 -5.73 8.54
N MET A 259 -8.78 -5.68 9.58
CA MET A 259 -8.98 -4.48 10.38
C MET A 259 -7.75 -4.13 11.23
N PHE A 260 -7.11 -5.11 11.86
CA PHE A 260 -5.90 -4.87 12.65
C PHE A 260 -4.76 -4.40 11.76
N GLY A 261 -4.62 -4.97 10.56
CA GLY A 261 -3.62 -4.55 9.59
C GLY A 261 -3.83 -3.13 9.08
N ASP A 262 -5.09 -2.70 8.94
CA ASP A 262 -5.43 -1.32 8.57
C ASP A 262 -4.92 -0.34 9.63
N ILE A 263 -5.31 -0.56 10.88
CA ILE A 263 -4.96 0.33 12.00
C ILE A 263 -3.45 0.36 12.25
N LEU A 264 -2.82 -0.82 12.36
CA LEU A 264 -1.39 -0.91 12.66
C LEU A 264 -0.49 -0.37 11.54
N SER A 265 -0.91 -0.48 10.27
CA SER A 265 -0.12 0.07 9.17
C SER A 265 -0.19 1.59 9.12
N ASP A 266 -1.32 2.20 9.49
CA ASP A 266 -1.43 3.65 9.59
C ASP A 266 -0.61 4.19 10.78
N GLU A 267 -0.61 3.49 11.92
CA GLU A 267 0.30 3.78 13.03
C GLU A 267 1.77 3.67 12.58
N ALA A 268 2.13 2.58 11.91
CA ALA A 268 3.48 2.38 11.36
C ALA A 268 3.88 3.48 10.37
N SER A 269 2.93 4.00 9.57
CA SER A 269 3.21 5.12 8.67
C SER A 269 3.59 6.39 9.41
N MET A 270 2.90 6.68 10.50
CA MET A 270 3.16 7.90 11.29
C MET A 270 4.51 7.86 11.98
N ILE A 271 4.96 6.70 12.44
CA ILE A 271 6.29 6.58 13.04
C ILE A 271 7.44 6.66 12.03
N THR A 272 7.18 6.53 10.71
CA THR A 272 8.17 6.84 9.66
C THR A 272 8.31 8.33 9.36
N GLY A 273 7.44 9.16 9.92
CA GLY A 273 7.44 10.61 9.78
C GLY A 273 6.39 11.20 8.85
N SER A 274 5.85 10.45 7.89
CA SER A 274 4.74 10.88 7.02
C SER A 274 4.06 9.71 6.32
N ILE A 275 2.72 9.76 6.27
CA ILE A 275 1.92 8.84 5.45
C ILE A 275 2.24 8.96 3.94
N GLY A 276 2.79 10.10 3.50
CA GLY A 276 3.26 10.32 2.13
C GLY A 276 4.50 9.48 1.74
N MET A 277 5.07 8.73 2.69
CA MET A 277 6.19 7.80 2.48
C MET A 277 5.75 6.34 2.40
N LEU A 278 4.49 6.01 2.73
CA LEU A 278 4.03 4.64 2.84
C LEU A 278 3.47 4.12 1.51
N ALA A 279 4.29 3.33 0.81
CA ALA A 279 3.88 2.56 -0.37
C ALA A 279 2.96 1.38 0.01
N SER A 280 2.23 0.86 -0.96
CA SER A 280 1.41 -0.32 -0.76
C SER A 280 1.27 -1.12 -2.06
N ALA A 281 1.22 -2.44 -1.91
CA ALA A 281 0.88 -3.39 -2.97
C ALA A 281 -0.22 -4.32 -2.49
N SER A 282 -1.24 -4.53 -3.30
CA SER A 282 -2.28 -5.53 -3.08
C SER A 282 -2.16 -6.62 -4.14
N LEU A 283 -1.84 -7.84 -3.73
CA LEU A 283 -1.49 -8.95 -4.61
C LEU A 283 -2.56 -10.05 -4.54
N ASN A 284 -2.71 -10.79 -5.64
CA ASN A 284 -3.44 -12.05 -5.66
C ASN A 284 -2.48 -13.26 -5.62
N ASP A 285 -2.97 -14.43 -5.98
CA ASP A 285 -2.20 -15.68 -6.03
C ASP A 285 -1.29 -15.81 -7.27
N THR A 286 -1.39 -14.86 -8.21
CA THR A 286 -0.51 -14.75 -9.39
C THR A 286 0.52 -13.63 -9.20
N LYS A 287 1.08 -13.13 -10.29
CA LYS A 287 1.92 -11.92 -10.30
C LYS A 287 1.13 -10.61 -10.45
N PHE A 288 -0.19 -10.71 -10.64
CA PHE A 288 -1.03 -9.54 -10.79
C PHE A 288 -1.19 -8.81 -9.45
N GLY A 289 -1.07 -7.47 -9.48
CA GLY A 289 -1.23 -6.62 -8.32
C GLY A 289 -1.83 -5.26 -8.64
N LEU A 290 -2.34 -4.62 -7.57
CA LEU A 290 -2.74 -3.23 -7.54
C LEU A 290 -1.80 -2.49 -6.58
N TYR A 291 -1.27 -1.37 -7.04
CA TYR A 291 -0.23 -0.59 -6.37
C TYR A 291 -0.72 0.82 -6.13
N GLU A 292 -0.82 1.21 -4.87
CA GLU A 292 -1.41 2.47 -4.43
C GLU A 292 -0.67 3.01 -3.20
N PRO A 293 -0.62 4.33 -2.97
CA PRO A 293 -0.14 4.85 -1.69
C PRO A 293 -1.14 4.50 -0.58
N SER A 294 -0.70 4.33 0.65
CA SER A 294 -1.59 4.08 1.79
C SER A 294 -2.32 5.32 2.29
N GLY A 295 -1.94 6.51 1.82
CA GLY A 295 -2.56 7.77 2.19
C GLY A 295 -3.94 7.98 1.56
N GLY A 296 -4.75 8.84 2.18
CA GLY A 296 -6.05 9.27 1.67
C GLY A 296 -5.98 10.27 0.52
N SER A 297 -7.14 10.75 0.09
CA SER A 297 -7.28 11.68 -1.05
C SER A 297 -6.90 13.14 -0.76
N ALA A 298 -6.71 13.51 0.52
CA ALA A 298 -6.32 14.85 0.98
C ALA A 298 -7.00 15.99 0.18
N PRO A 299 -8.33 16.07 0.19
CA PRO A 299 -9.08 16.99 -0.67
C PRO A 299 -8.82 18.47 -0.39
N ASP A 300 -8.29 18.79 0.78
CA ASP A 300 -7.89 20.13 1.24
C ASP A 300 -6.68 20.68 0.50
N ILE A 301 -5.79 19.83 0.00
CA ILE A 301 -4.59 20.22 -0.76
C ILE A 301 -4.64 19.79 -2.23
N ALA A 302 -5.72 19.16 -2.68
CA ALA A 302 -5.90 18.71 -4.05
C ALA A 302 -5.78 19.87 -5.07
N GLY A 303 -5.04 19.65 -6.15
CA GLY A 303 -4.80 20.65 -7.21
C GLY A 303 -3.81 21.77 -6.82
N GLN A 304 -3.19 21.68 -5.63
CA GLN A 304 -2.27 22.72 -5.15
C GLN A 304 -0.78 22.37 -5.35
N ASN A 305 -0.48 21.22 -5.95
CA ASN A 305 0.89 20.76 -6.17
C ASN A 305 1.73 20.64 -4.87
N LYS A 306 1.07 20.32 -3.75
CA LYS A 306 1.70 20.23 -2.42
C LYS A 306 1.90 18.79 -1.95
N ALA A 307 1.18 17.83 -2.54
CA ALA A 307 1.21 16.45 -2.13
C ALA A 307 2.61 15.83 -2.26
N ASN A 308 2.94 14.89 -1.37
CA ASN A 308 4.16 14.09 -1.48
C ASN A 308 3.90 12.91 -2.44
N PRO A 309 4.61 12.80 -3.58
CA PRO A 309 4.40 11.71 -4.53
C PRO A 309 5.20 10.45 -4.21
N ILE A 310 6.09 10.46 -3.19
CA ILE A 310 7.06 9.39 -2.93
C ILE A 310 6.38 8.06 -2.67
N ALA A 311 5.30 8.03 -1.89
CA ALA A 311 4.56 6.78 -1.63
C ALA A 311 4.05 6.12 -2.93
N THR A 312 3.53 6.91 -3.87
CA THR A 312 3.04 6.39 -5.16
C THR A 312 4.21 5.96 -6.06
N ILE A 313 5.33 6.69 -6.04
CA ILE A 313 6.55 6.33 -6.75
C ILE A 313 7.13 5.01 -6.21
N LEU A 314 7.19 4.84 -4.90
CA LEU A 314 7.61 3.59 -4.27
C LEU A 314 6.60 2.45 -4.52
N SER A 315 5.30 2.74 -4.60
CA SER A 315 4.30 1.75 -5.03
C SER A 315 4.55 1.32 -6.49
N ALA A 316 4.98 2.23 -7.35
CA ALA A 316 5.39 1.87 -8.72
C ALA A 316 6.69 1.04 -8.74
N ALA A 317 7.63 1.24 -7.81
CA ALA A 317 8.77 0.34 -7.63
C ALA A 317 8.32 -1.07 -7.21
N MET A 318 7.35 -1.18 -6.28
CA MET A 318 6.76 -2.46 -5.92
C MET A 318 6.07 -3.14 -7.12
N LEU A 319 5.41 -2.39 -8.01
CA LEU A 319 4.82 -2.89 -9.26
C LEU A 319 5.89 -3.52 -10.16
N LEU A 320 7.00 -2.84 -10.36
CA LEU A 320 8.13 -3.36 -11.13
C LEU A 320 8.65 -4.67 -10.52
N ARG A 321 8.83 -4.72 -9.21
CA ARG A 321 9.38 -5.87 -8.47
C ARG A 321 8.43 -7.07 -8.45
N TYR A 322 7.16 -6.86 -8.04
CA TYR A 322 6.26 -7.98 -7.73
C TYR A 322 5.42 -8.45 -8.93
N SER A 323 5.03 -7.54 -9.83
CA SER A 323 4.25 -7.93 -11.01
C SER A 323 5.12 -8.22 -12.23
N PHE A 324 6.25 -7.52 -12.38
CA PHE A 324 7.04 -7.59 -13.61
C PHE A 324 8.37 -8.33 -13.47
N ASP A 325 8.79 -8.74 -12.27
CA ASP A 325 10.10 -9.33 -11.96
C ASP A 325 11.27 -8.44 -12.43
N MET A 326 11.10 -7.13 -12.31
CA MET A 326 12.07 -6.09 -12.68
C MET A 326 12.77 -5.56 -11.42
N ASP A 327 13.56 -6.40 -10.73
CA ASP A 327 14.20 -6.03 -9.46
C ASP A 327 15.21 -4.89 -9.64
N ASN A 328 16.04 -4.91 -10.69
CA ASN A 328 17.03 -3.86 -10.95
C ASN A 328 16.38 -2.49 -11.22
N GLU A 329 15.25 -2.49 -11.92
CA GLU A 329 14.45 -1.30 -12.22
C GLU A 329 13.79 -0.75 -10.93
N ALA A 330 13.28 -1.65 -10.09
CA ALA A 330 12.73 -1.29 -8.78
C ALA A 330 13.82 -0.69 -7.87
N ASP A 331 14.99 -1.33 -7.79
CA ASP A 331 16.14 -0.84 -7.03
C ASP A 331 16.59 0.54 -7.52
N ALA A 332 16.54 0.79 -8.84
CA ALA A 332 16.88 2.10 -9.40
C ALA A 332 15.90 3.19 -8.93
N VAL A 333 14.59 2.87 -8.84
CA VAL A 333 13.58 3.84 -8.31
C VAL A 333 13.81 4.08 -6.83
N GLU A 334 14.01 3.04 -6.03
CA GLU A 334 14.26 3.17 -4.59
C GLU A 334 15.54 3.97 -4.31
N ALA A 335 16.62 3.70 -5.07
CA ALA A 335 17.87 4.46 -4.98
C ALA A 335 17.70 5.93 -5.41
N ALA A 336 16.86 6.22 -6.41
CA ALA A 336 16.58 7.58 -6.86
C ALA A 336 15.82 8.38 -5.78
N VAL A 337 14.87 7.75 -5.06
CA VAL A 337 14.19 8.34 -3.91
C VAL A 337 15.18 8.62 -2.77
N ASP A 338 15.99 7.62 -2.40
CA ASP A 338 17.01 7.75 -1.37
C ASP A 338 17.97 8.89 -1.68
N LYS A 339 18.43 8.97 -2.93
CA LYS A 339 19.31 10.07 -3.39
C LYS A 339 18.62 11.45 -3.29
N ALA A 340 17.35 11.57 -3.68
CA ALA A 340 16.60 12.81 -3.55
C ALA A 340 16.54 13.29 -2.09
N LEU A 341 16.30 12.36 -1.15
CA LEU A 341 16.28 12.62 0.28
C LEU A 341 17.68 13.01 0.81
N LYS A 342 18.75 12.32 0.40
CA LYS A 342 20.15 12.65 0.74
C LYS A 342 20.59 14.01 0.22
N ASP A 343 20.16 14.37 -0.99
CA ASP A 343 20.43 15.69 -1.58
C ASP A 343 19.64 16.83 -0.91
N GLY A 344 18.79 16.51 0.09
CA GLY A 344 18.06 17.45 0.93
C GLY A 344 16.72 17.92 0.37
N TYR A 345 16.18 17.29 -0.67
CA TYR A 345 14.86 17.66 -1.21
C TYR A 345 13.73 17.16 -0.32
N ARG A 346 12.74 18.00 -0.05
CA ARG A 346 11.60 17.71 0.82
C ARG A 346 10.31 18.32 0.28
N THR A 347 9.21 17.56 0.36
CA THR A 347 7.86 18.11 0.29
C THR A 347 7.45 18.68 1.64
N GLY A 348 6.32 19.40 1.71
CA GLY A 348 5.92 20.12 2.91
C GLY A 348 5.69 19.26 4.15
N ASP A 349 5.21 18.01 3.95
CA ASP A 349 4.90 17.03 5.00
C ASP A 349 6.15 16.45 5.70
N ILE A 350 7.28 16.41 4.99
CA ILE A 350 8.56 15.89 5.49
C ILE A 350 9.64 16.99 5.61
N MET A 351 9.21 18.26 5.61
CA MET A 351 10.13 19.40 5.66
C MET A 351 10.81 19.52 7.00
N SER A 352 12.07 19.91 6.99
CA SER A 352 12.87 20.23 8.17
C SER A 352 13.86 21.34 7.86
N ASP A 353 14.42 21.97 8.91
CA ASP A 353 15.35 23.10 8.77
C ASP A 353 16.55 22.77 7.91
N GLY A 354 16.93 23.71 7.03
CA GLY A 354 18.07 23.58 6.13
C GLY A 354 17.82 22.73 4.88
N MET A 355 16.63 22.15 4.72
CA MET A 355 16.29 21.33 3.55
C MET A 355 15.72 22.18 2.41
N LYS A 356 15.71 21.61 1.20
CA LYS A 356 15.24 22.24 -0.04
C LYS A 356 13.76 21.87 -0.24
N HIS A 357 12.87 22.83 -0.02
CA HIS A 357 11.44 22.61 -0.28
C HIS A 357 11.16 22.46 -1.78
N VAL A 358 10.39 21.42 -2.16
CA VAL A 358 9.89 21.19 -3.51
C VAL A 358 8.40 20.87 -3.49
N THR A 359 7.74 21.14 -4.60
CA THR A 359 6.35 20.78 -4.85
C THR A 359 6.22 19.29 -5.20
N CYS A 360 5.00 18.78 -5.36
CA CYS A 360 4.73 17.43 -5.86
C CYS A 360 5.45 17.16 -7.18
N THR A 361 5.27 18.04 -8.18
CA THR A 361 5.94 17.97 -9.47
C THR A 361 7.46 18.07 -9.33
N GLY A 362 7.96 19.00 -8.51
CA GLY A 362 9.41 19.16 -8.29
C GLY A 362 10.05 17.91 -7.68
N MET A 363 9.38 17.22 -6.76
CA MET A 363 9.89 15.95 -6.20
C MET A 363 9.91 14.85 -7.27
N GLY A 364 8.86 14.73 -8.09
CA GLY A 364 8.84 13.80 -9.21
C GLY A 364 9.93 14.06 -10.24
N ASP A 365 10.21 15.34 -10.57
CA ASP A 365 11.28 15.72 -11.49
C ASP A 365 12.67 15.34 -10.96
N VAL A 366 12.92 15.59 -9.67
CA VAL A 366 14.20 15.23 -9.02
C VAL A 366 14.41 13.71 -9.02
N ILE A 367 13.39 12.95 -8.66
CA ILE A 367 13.48 11.48 -8.63
C ILE A 367 13.66 10.92 -10.04
N ALA A 368 12.89 11.40 -11.02
CA ALA A 368 13.00 10.97 -12.42
C ALA A 368 14.38 11.28 -13.03
N ALA A 369 15.00 12.39 -12.64
CA ALA A 369 16.34 12.76 -13.08
C ALA A 369 17.44 11.90 -12.41
N ASN A 370 17.18 11.30 -11.27
CA ASN A 370 18.10 10.41 -10.56
C ASN A 370 18.06 8.96 -11.08
N ILE A 371 17.05 8.58 -11.89
CA ILE A 371 16.98 7.27 -12.53
C ILE A 371 18.11 7.10 -13.54
#